data_4664ba3ab9542c6b7a03ad3715e55f20
#
_entry.id   4664ba3ab9542c6b7a03ad3715e55f20
#
_cell.length_a   1.000
_cell.length_b   1.000
_cell.length_c   1.000
_cell.angle_alpha   90.00
_cell.angle_beta   90.00
_cell.angle_gamma   90.00
#
_symmetry.space_group_name_H-M   'P 1'
#
loop_
_entity.id
_entity.type
_entity.pdbx_description
1 polymer ?
#
loop_
_entity_poly.entity_id
_entity_poly.type
_entity_poly.pdbx_seq_one_letter_code
_entity_poly.pdbx_strand_id
1 'polypeptide(L)'
;MQDASLFAKENNDKEFIKDLAWLISSELIAVGIDINFAPVLDINRNISSIIGNRSFSNDILEVINNASDYIDGMHEAGMKSTGKHFPGHGNVVEDSHIELPVDERELHELLNEDLKPYIKLSDKLDVIMCAHILFSKVDSKIPSFSDTWINNVLRNKLNYKGLILSDDLSMLGSGNESLINKVKMSLDAGCDMVIICNDRSGVKELIEYLDKTD
;
A
#
# COMPACT_ATOMS: atom_id res chain seq x y z
N MET A 1 -14.98 -0.02 -2.36
CA MET A 1 -14.48 -0.47 -3.67
C MET A 1 -15.12 -1.82 -3.94
N GLN A 2 -15.83 -1.99 -5.05
CA GLN A 2 -16.41 -3.27 -5.42
C GLN A 2 -15.32 -4.30 -5.69
N ASP A 3 -15.63 -5.58 -5.57
CA ASP A 3 -14.77 -6.74 -5.72
C ASP A 3 -13.84 -6.67 -6.94
N ALA A 4 -12.57 -6.34 -6.74
CA ALA A 4 -11.57 -6.37 -7.81
C ALA A 4 -11.46 -7.77 -8.44
N SER A 5 -11.65 -8.83 -7.60
CA SER A 5 -11.64 -10.22 -8.06
C SER A 5 -12.80 -10.58 -8.98
N LEU A 6 -13.98 -9.94 -8.83
CA LEU A 6 -15.11 -10.17 -9.73
C LEU A 6 -14.83 -9.60 -11.12
N PHE A 7 -14.29 -8.38 -11.17
CA PHE A 7 -13.95 -7.75 -12.45
C PHE A 7 -12.87 -8.53 -13.22
N ALA A 8 -11.87 -9.06 -12.49
CA ALA A 8 -10.81 -9.87 -13.09
C ALA A 8 -11.30 -11.24 -13.59
N LYS A 9 -12.30 -11.85 -12.93
CA LYS A 9 -12.82 -13.19 -13.30
C LYS A 9 -13.87 -13.16 -14.40
N GLU A 10 -14.74 -12.15 -14.42
CA GLU A 10 -15.84 -12.09 -15.38
C GLU A 10 -15.40 -11.62 -16.77
N ASN A 11 -14.32 -10.86 -16.85
CA ASN A 11 -13.80 -10.33 -18.10
C ASN A 11 -12.28 -10.52 -18.13
N ASN A 12 -11.83 -11.60 -18.74
CA ASN A 12 -10.41 -11.83 -19.08
C ASN A 12 -9.93 -10.84 -20.17
N ASP A 13 -10.60 -9.69 -20.28
CA ASP A 13 -10.34 -8.65 -21.24
C ASP A 13 -9.53 -7.54 -20.59
N LYS A 14 -8.27 -7.42 -20.98
CA LYS A 14 -7.33 -6.40 -20.51
C LYS A 14 -7.89 -4.98 -20.72
N GLU A 15 -8.56 -4.78 -21.83
CA GLU A 15 -9.14 -3.50 -22.19
C GLU A 15 -10.22 -3.09 -21.20
N PHE A 16 -11.03 -4.03 -20.72
CA PHE A 16 -12.06 -3.77 -19.72
C PHE A 16 -11.50 -3.25 -18.38
N ILE A 17 -10.43 -3.85 -17.85
CA ILE A 17 -9.82 -3.41 -16.57
C ILE A 17 -9.24 -2.00 -16.74
N LYS A 18 -8.57 -1.74 -17.85
CA LYS A 18 -8.01 -0.44 -18.19
C LYS A 18 -9.09 0.63 -18.33
N ASP A 19 -10.16 0.35 -19.08
CA ASP A 19 -11.28 1.26 -19.29
C ASP A 19 -12.02 1.57 -18.00
N LEU A 20 -12.22 0.57 -17.13
CA LEU A 20 -12.83 0.74 -15.80
C LEU A 20 -11.98 1.66 -14.94
N ALA A 21 -10.67 1.45 -14.91
CA ALA A 21 -9.75 2.28 -14.15
C ALA A 21 -9.71 3.71 -14.68
N TRP A 22 -9.73 3.89 -16.00
CA TRP A 22 -9.83 5.18 -16.65
C TRP A 22 -11.11 5.92 -16.26
N LEU A 23 -12.26 5.24 -16.33
CA LEU A 23 -13.57 5.81 -15.98
C LEU A 23 -13.60 6.28 -14.51
N ILE A 24 -13.23 5.39 -13.58
CA ILE A 24 -13.18 5.71 -12.13
C ILE A 24 -12.25 6.89 -11.89
N SER A 25 -11.08 6.90 -12.50
CA SER A 25 -10.08 7.96 -12.33
C SER A 25 -10.58 9.29 -12.90
N SER A 26 -11.25 9.27 -14.05
CA SER A 26 -11.83 10.46 -14.67
C SER A 26 -12.92 11.09 -13.78
N GLU A 27 -13.77 10.28 -13.17
CA GLU A 27 -14.78 10.74 -12.20
C GLU A 27 -14.15 11.36 -10.95
N LEU A 28 -13.09 10.74 -10.43
CA LEU A 28 -12.36 11.26 -9.25
C LEU A 28 -11.66 12.59 -9.56
N ILE A 29 -11.01 12.70 -10.72
CA ILE A 29 -10.35 13.93 -11.17
C ILE A 29 -11.39 15.05 -11.34
N ALA A 30 -12.57 14.74 -11.89
CA ALA A 30 -13.63 15.72 -12.08
C ALA A 30 -14.12 16.36 -10.76
N VAL A 31 -13.90 15.72 -9.63
CA VAL A 31 -14.20 16.26 -8.29
C VAL A 31 -12.96 16.74 -7.53
N GLY A 32 -11.80 16.86 -8.20
CA GLY A 32 -10.58 17.45 -7.66
C GLY A 32 -9.67 16.49 -6.87
N ILE A 33 -9.73 15.18 -7.17
CA ILE A 33 -8.85 14.17 -6.55
C ILE A 33 -7.70 13.86 -7.52
N ASP A 34 -6.45 14.04 -7.06
CA ASP A 34 -5.24 13.88 -7.87
C ASP A 34 -4.57 12.51 -7.72
N ILE A 35 -4.83 11.81 -6.62
CA ILE A 35 -4.24 10.51 -6.31
C ILE A 35 -5.29 9.55 -5.77
N ASN A 36 -5.26 8.30 -6.25
CA ASN A 36 -6.10 7.22 -5.76
C ASN A 36 -5.23 6.15 -5.07
N PHE A 37 -5.65 5.70 -3.88
CA PHE A 37 -4.98 4.62 -3.15
C PHE A 37 -5.35 3.25 -3.72
N ALA A 38 -5.05 3.07 -5.01
CA ALA A 38 -5.24 1.88 -5.82
C ALA A 38 -4.07 1.74 -6.82
N PRO A 39 -3.77 0.53 -7.27
CA PRO A 39 -4.40 -0.76 -6.99
C PRO A 39 -3.94 -1.46 -5.70
N VAL A 40 -4.72 -2.47 -5.26
CA VAL A 40 -4.27 -3.45 -4.26
C VAL A 40 -3.41 -4.49 -4.96
N LEU A 41 -2.16 -4.65 -4.49
CA LEU A 41 -1.19 -5.61 -5.03
C LEU A 41 -1.06 -6.89 -4.17
N ASP A 42 -1.79 -6.94 -3.06
CA ASP A 42 -1.81 -8.10 -2.17
C ASP A 42 -2.37 -9.32 -2.89
N ILE A 43 -1.75 -10.49 -2.67
CA ILE A 43 -2.17 -11.75 -3.25
C ILE A 43 -3.26 -12.36 -2.36
N ASN A 44 -4.40 -12.75 -2.93
CA ASN A 44 -5.47 -13.39 -2.18
C ASN A 44 -5.11 -14.83 -1.82
N ARG A 45 -4.73 -15.07 -0.58
CA ARG A 45 -4.41 -16.41 -0.08
C ARG A 45 -5.62 -17.12 0.57
N ASN A 46 -6.80 -16.52 0.50
CA ASN A 46 -8.05 -17.00 1.12
C ASN A 46 -7.98 -17.13 2.66
N ILE A 47 -7.05 -16.43 3.31
CA ILE A 47 -6.90 -16.38 4.77
C ILE A 47 -7.15 -15.00 5.34
N SER A 48 -6.77 -13.94 4.64
CA SER A 48 -7.01 -12.57 5.06
C SER A 48 -8.43 -12.12 4.71
N SER A 49 -9.25 -11.89 5.72
CA SER A 49 -10.60 -11.33 5.53
C SER A 49 -10.57 -9.86 5.10
N ILE A 50 -9.47 -9.16 5.37
CA ILE A 50 -9.29 -7.73 5.06
C ILE A 50 -8.94 -7.53 3.58
N ILE A 51 -8.10 -8.40 3.03
CA ILE A 51 -7.76 -8.36 1.61
C ILE A 51 -8.86 -9.01 0.79
N GLY A 52 -9.15 -10.29 1.00
CA GLY A 52 -10.25 -11.00 0.34
C GLY A 52 -10.43 -10.60 -1.12
N ASN A 53 -11.64 -10.19 -1.45
CA ASN A 53 -12.05 -9.77 -2.79
C ASN A 53 -11.48 -8.40 -3.24
N ARG A 54 -10.74 -7.69 -2.41
CA ARG A 54 -10.02 -6.48 -2.82
C ARG A 54 -8.81 -6.79 -3.68
N SER A 55 -8.25 -8.01 -3.55
CA SER A 55 -7.19 -8.51 -4.42
C SER A 55 -7.74 -8.88 -5.80
N PHE A 56 -6.95 -8.73 -6.84
CA PHE A 56 -7.29 -9.18 -8.18
C PHE A 56 -7.36 -10.71 -8.31
N SER A 57 -6.44 -11.44 -7.65
CA SER A 57 -6.35 -12.90 -7.78
C SER A 57 -5.52 -13.53 -6.65
N ASN A 58 -5.56 -14.87 -6.60
CA ASN A 58 -4.62 -15.71 -5.86
C ASN A 58 -3.38 -16.11 -6.69
N ASP A 59 -3.39 -15.83 -7.98
CA ASP A 59 -2.23 -16.01 -8.87
C ASP A 59 -1.42 -14.71 -8.99
N ILE A 60 -0.11 -14.82 -8.77
CA ILE A 60 0.81 -13.67 -8.77
C ILE A 60 0.86 -12.98 -10.14
N LEU A 61 0.83 -13.77 -11.23
CA LEU A 61 0.92 -13.20 -12.58
C LEU A 61 -0.39 -12.50 -12.95
N GLU A 62 -1.53 -13.02 -12.52
CA GLU A 62 -2.82 -12.34 -12.69
C GLU A 62 -2.87 -11.03 -11.90
N VAL A 63 -2.37 -11.02 -10.65
CA VAL A 63 -2.27 -9.76 -9.87
C VAL A 63 -1.41 -8.74 -10.60
N ILE A 64 -0.23 -9.15 -11.11
CA ILE A 64 0.68 -8.25 -11.84
C ILE A 64 0.02 -7.71 -13.12
N ASN A 65 -0.58 -8.58 -13.92
CA ASN A 65 -1.18 -8.19 -15.20
C ASN A 65 -2.36 -7.24 -14.98
N ASN A 66 -3.31 -7.63 -14.12
CA ASN A 66 -4.50 -6.83 -13.84
C ASN A 66 -4.17 -5.48 -13.20
N ALA A 67 -3.20 -5.46 -12.27
CA ALA A 67 -2.73 -4.22 -11.67
C ALA A 67 -2.02 -3.33 -12.69
N SER A 68 -1.23 -3.91 -13.61
CA SER A 68 -0.59 -3.16 -14.70
C SER A 68 -1.62 -2.47 -15.59
N ASP A 69 -2.64 -3.22 -16.05
CA ASP A 69 -3.70 -2.69 -16.90
C ASP A 69 -4.53 -1.62 -16.16
N TYR A 70 -4.79 -1.82 -14.86
CA TYR A 70 -5.46 -0.84 -14.01
C TYR A 70 -4.66 0.46 -13.88
N ILE A 71 -3.33 0.37 -13.63
CA ILE A 71 -2.44 1.53 -13.55
C ILE A 71 -2.40 2.28 -14.89
N ASP A 72 -2.34 1.55 -16.01
CA ASP A 72 -2.34 2.17 -17.34
C ASP A 72 -3.63 2.99 -17.58
N GLY A 73 -4.80 2.48 -17.17
CA GLY A 73 -6.06 3.23 -17.21
C GLY A 73 -6.07 4.47 -16.31
N MET A 74 -5.53 4.35 -15.08
CA MET A 74 -5.38 5.50 -14.17
C MET A 74 -4.50 6.60 -14.80
N HIS A 75 -3.34 6.21 -15.33
CA HIS A 75 -2.39 7.14 -15.94
C HIS A 75 -2.95 7.81 -17.19
N GLU A 76 -3.69 7.09 -18.02
CA GLU A 76 -4.36 7.64 -19.21
C GLU A 76 -5.40 8.72 -18.84
N ALA A 77 -6.07 8.56 -17.71
CA ALA A 77 -6.95 9.59 -17.14
C ALA A 77 -6.19 10.76 -16.48
N GLY A 78 -4.88 10.59 -16.19
CA GLY A 78 -4.07 11.59 -15.45
C GLY A 78 -4.03 11.38 -13.92
N MET A 79 -4.57 10.25 -13.41
CA MET A 79 -4.60 9.91 -11.98
C MET A 79 -3.31 9.23 -11.56
N LYS A 80 -2.79 9.61 -10.37
CA LYS A 80 -1.65 8.95 -9.75
C LYS A 80 -2.05 7.65 -9.07
N SER A 81 -1.22 6.61 -9.23
CA SER A 81 -1.43 5.26 -8.70
C SER A 81 -0.74 5.03 -7.36
N THR A 82 -1.30 4.16 -6.51
CA THR A 82 -0.70 3.73 -5.25
C THR A 82 -0.78 2.23 -5.09
N GLY A 83 0.36 1.54 -5.20
CA GLY A 83 0.43 0.12 -4.91
C GLY A 83 0.42 -0.17 -3.40
N LYS A 84 -0.45 -1.07 -2.95
CA LYS A 84 -0.62 -1.36 -1.53
C LYS A 84 -1.01 -2.82 -1.27
N HIS A 85 -0.70 -3.35 -0.10
CA HIS A 85 -0.02 -2.78 1.08
C HIS A 85 1.36 -3.43 1.21
N PHE A 86 2.41 -2.68 0.90
CA PHE A 86 3.79 -3.17 0.87
C PHE A 86 4.26 -3.67 2.25
N PRO A 87 4.94 -4.82 2.35
CA PRO A 87 5.39 -5.74 1.29
C PRO A 87 4.34 -6.79 0.88
N GLY A 88 3.15 -6.86 1.52
CA GLY A 88 2.03 -7.75 1.24
C GLY A 88 1.20 -8.03 2.48
N HIS A 89 -0.12 -7.94 2.39
CA HIS A 89 -1.08 -8.13 3.49
C HIS A 89 -1.91 -9.42 3.34
N GLY A 90 -1.71 -10.19 2.27
CA GLY A 90 -2.55 -11.34 1.96
C GLY A 90 -2.30 -12.59 2.80
N ASN A 91 -1.22 -12.65 3.59
CA ASN A 91 -0.79 -13.85 4.33
C ASN A 91 -1.03 -13.77 5.84
N VAL A 92 -1.77 -12.79 6.34
CA VAL A 92 -2.13 -12.67 7.75
C VAL A 92 -3.63 -12.69 7.92
N VAL A 93 -4.10 -13.29 9.01
CA VAL A 93 -5.54 -13.40 9.34
C VAL A 93 -6.01 -12.16 10.05
N GLU A 94 -5.14 -11.59 10.88
CA GLU A 94 -5.42 -10.49 11.78
C GLU A 94 -5.68 -9.20 10.99
N ASP A 95 -6.58 -8.38 11.54
CA ASP A 95 -6.92 -7.06 10.99
C ASP A 95 -5.99 -5.99 11.56
N SER A 96 -5.15 -5.42 10.72
CA SER A 96 -4.23 -4.32 11.10
C SER A 96 -4.95 -3.05 11.59
N HIS A 97 -6.27 -2.93 11.41
CA HIS A 97 -7.04 -1.84 12.00
C HIS A 97 -7.25 -2.01 13.51
N ILE A 98 -7.24 -3.24 14.03
CA ILE A 98 -7.58 -3.57 15.41
C ILE A 98 -6.45 -4.22 16.22
N GLU A 99 -5.43 -4.74 15.55
CA GLU A 99 -4.25 -5.34 16.19
C GLU A 99 -3.04 -5.29 15.27
N LEU A 100 -1.85 -5.66 15.77
CA LEU A 100 -0.65 -5.75 14.95
C LEU A 100 -0.48 -7.18 14.44
N PRO A 101 -0.73 -7.45 13.13
CA PRO A 101 -0.49 -8.75 12.54
C PRO A 101 1.00 -9.07 12.49
N VAL A 102 1.34 -10.36 12.54
CA VAL A 102 2.73 -10.84 12.43
C VAL A 102 2.84 -11.85 11.29
N ASP A 103 3.76 -11.58 10.37
CA ASP A 103 4.18 -12.52 9.32
C ASP A 103 5.59 -13.02 9.64
N GLU A 104 5.75 -14.34 9.76
CA GLU A 104 7.02 -14.98 10.14
C GLU A 104 7.85 -15.43 8.95
N ARG A 105 7.48 -15.05 7.72
CA ARG A 105 8.23 -15.39 6.51
C ARG A 105 9.54 -14.61 6.44
N GLU A 106 10.55 -15.25 5.85
CA GLU A 106 11.83 -14.61 5.59
C GLU A 106 11.78 -13.73 4.32
N LEU A 107 12.73 -12.79 4.22
CA LEU A 107 12.78 -11.88 3.07
C LEU A 107 12.85 -12.61 1.72
N HIS A 108 13.55 -13.75 1.66
CA HIS A 108 13.66 -14.50 0.40
C HIS A 108 12.33 -15.12 -0.06
N GLU A 109 11.46 -15.51 0.88
CA GLU A 109 10.11 -16.01 0.58
C GLU A 109 9.25 -14.86 0.03
N LEU A 110 9.27 -13.71 0.70
CA LEU A 110 8.56 -12.50 0.26
C LEU A 110 9.02 -12.03 -1.13
N LEU A 111 10.33 -12.07 -1.42
CA LEU A 111 10.89 -11.73 -2.74
C LEU A 111 10.42 -12.68 -3.85
N ASN A 112 10.15 -13.92 -3.51
CA ASN A 112 9.66 -14.92 -4.46
C ASN A 112 8.13 -14.91 -4.62
N GLU A 113 7.41 -14.20 -3.76
CA GLU A 113 5.95 -14.17 -3.72
C GLU A 113 5.41 -12.73 -3.71
N ASP A 114 5.11 -12.17 -2.52
CA ASP A 114 4.35 -10.93 -2.34
C ASP A 114 5.08 -9.68 -2.87
N LEU A 115 6.41 -9.69 -2.93
CA LEU A 115 7.19 -8.60 -3.51
C LEU A 115 7.26 -8.62 -5.05
N LYS A 116 6.88 -9.72 -5.71
CA LYS A 116 6.89 -9.80 -7.18
C LYS A 116 6.06 -8.72 -7.87
N PRO A 117 4.82 -8.42 -7.45
CA PRO A 117 4.06 -7.30 -8.02
C PRO A 117 4.83 -5.97 -7.92
N TYR A 118 5.41 -5.68 -6.77
CA TYR A 118 6.20 -4.45 -6.58
C TYR A 118 7.45 -4.40 -7.45
N ILE A 119 8.18 -5.53 -7.55
CA ILE A 119 9.37 -5.63 -8.43
C ILE A 119 9.00 -5.39 -9.90
N LYS A 120 7.86 -5.95 -10.35
CA LYS A 120 7.44 -5.87 -11.75
C LYS A 120 6.79 -4.55 -12.13
N LEU A 121 6.19 -3.86 -11.17
CA LEU A 121 5.44 -2.63 -11.40
C LEU A 121 6.15 -1.38 -10.86
N SER A 122 7.37 -1.52 -10.31
CA SER A 122 8.11 -0.40 -9.69
C SER A 122 8.21 0.84 -10.57
N ASP A 123 8.39 0.66 -11.88
CA ASP A 123 8.53 1.77 -12.83
C ASP A 123 7.18 2.41 -13.22
N LYS A 124 6.05 1.74 -12.91
CA LYS A 124 4.71 2.23 -13.17
C LYS A 124 4.04 2.87 -11.97
N LEU A 125 4.41 2.43 -10.75
CA LEU A 125 3.82 2.93 -9.52
C LEU A 125 4.33 4.34 -9.17
N ASP A 126 3.41 5.29 -9.04
CA ASP A 126 3.76 6.64 -8.55
C ASP A 126 4.04 6.63 -7.05
N VAL A 127 3.27 5.83 -6.30
CA VAL A 127 3.34 5.73 -4.84
C VAL A 127 3.28 4.28 -4.39
N ILE A 128 3.96 3.95 -3.30
CA ILE A 128 3.83 2.70 -2.55
C ILE A 128 3.39 3.02 -1.12
N MET A 129 2.32 2.36 -0.66
CA MET A 129 1.82 2.46 0.71
C MET A 129 2.30 1.26 1.53
N CYS A 130 2.96 1.54 2.66
CA CYS A 130 3.52 0.53 3.57
C CYS A 130 2.45 -0.02 4.52
N ALA A 131 2.36 -1.36 4.64
CA ALA A 131 1.46 -2.04 5.55
C ALA A 131 1.86 -1.89 7.02
N HIS A 132 0.88 -1.96 7.92
CA HIS A 132 1.09 -2.11 9.37
C HIS A 132 1.07 -3.60 9.76
N ILE A 133 2.11 -4.32 9.35
CA ILE A 133 2.36 -5.75 9.65
C ILE A 133 3.80 -5.88 10.13
N LEU A 134 4.04 -6.67 11.17
CA LEU A 134 5.38 -7.01 11.62
C LEU A 134 5.89 -8.24 10.87
N PHE A 135 6.91 -8.07 10.06
CA PHE A 135 7.63 -9.18 9.41
C PHE A 135 8.83 -9.54 10.29
N SER A 136 8.55 -10.34 11.32
CA SER A 136 9.47 -10.56 12.46
C SER A 136 10.81 -11.22 12.11
N LYS A 137 10.90 -11.91 10.97
CA LYS A 137 12.14 -12.50 10.46
C LYS A 137 12.97 -11.53 9.60
N VAL A 138 12.42 -10.35 9.27
CA VAL A 138 13.09 -9.34 8.44
C VAL A 138 13.52 -8.15 9.28
N ASP A 139 12.62 -7.60 10.08
CA ASP A 139 12.90 -6.50 11.00
C ASP A 139 11.99 -6.56 12.24
N SER A 140 12.43 -5.92 13.30
CA SER A 140 11.67 -5.73 14.55
C SER A 140 10.64 -4.60 14.48
N LYS A 141 10.62 -3.84 13.38
CA LYS A 141 9.72 -2.72 13.12
C LYS A 141 8.81 -3.02 11.94
N ILE A 142 7.60 -2.46 11.96
CA ILE A 142 6.70 -2.48 10.81
C ILE A 142 7.28 -1.69 9.63
N PRO A 143 6.90 -1.99 8.37
CA PRO A 143 7.47 -1.36 7.19
C PRO A 143 7.50 0.17 7.23
N SER A 144 6.43 0.83 7.68
CA SER A 144 6.36 2.29 7.77
C SER A 144 7.39 2.92 8.73
N PHE A 145 7.96 2.14 9.66
CA PHE A 145 8.92 2.61 10.67
C PHE A 145 10.32 2.01 10.51
N SER A 146 10.56 1.29 9.41
CA SER A 146 11.76 0.47 9.19
C SER A 146 12.63 1.00 8.08
N ASP A 147 13.83 1.45 8.42
CA ASP A 147 14.90 1.74 7.44
C ASP A 147 15.23 0.52 6.56
N THR A 148 15.20 -0.68 7.15
CA THR A 148 15.40 -1.93 6.41
C THR A 148 14.39 -2.08 5.29
N TRP A 149 13.09 -1.88 5.56
CA TRP A 149 12.05 -2.01 4.55
C TRP A 149 12.09 -0.89 3.51
N ILE A 150 12.26 0.35 3.96
CA ILE A 150 12.19 1.52 3.08
C ILE A 150 13.49 1.68 2.29
N ASN A 151 14.63 1.80 2.95
CA ASN A 151 15.87 2.10 2.28
C ASN A 151 16.53 0.84 1.70
N ASN A 152 16.67 -0.25 2.49
CA ASN A 152 17.37 -1.42 1.98
C ASN A 152 16.56 -2.23 0.98
N VAL A 153 15.23 -2.41 1.22
CA VAL A 153 14.39 -3.19 0.32
C VAL A 153 13.82 -2.31 -0.80
N LEU A 154 12.96 -1.31 -0.51
CA LEU A 154 12.30 -0.52 -1.56
C LEU A 154 13.30 0.31 -2.38
N ARG A 155 14.09 1.17 -1.72
CA ARG A 155 14.99 2.09 -2.44
C ARG A 155 16.15 1.37 -3.11
N ASN A 156 16.87 0.51 -2.37
CA ASN A 156 18.10 -0.09 -2.87
C ASN A 156 17.85 -1.39 -3.64
N LYS A 157 17.13 -2.36 -3.06
CA LYS A 157 16.96 -3.67 -3.70
C LYS A 157 15.96 -3.65 -4.85
N LEU A 158 14.81 -2.98 -4.70
CA LEU A 158 13.79 -2.83 -5.74
C LEU A 158 14.05 -1.61 -6.65
N ASN A 159 15.02 -0.74 -6.31
CA ASN A 159 15.34 0.49 -7.02
C ASN A 159 14.13 1.44 -7.22
N TYR A 160 13.17 1.41 -6.31
CA TYR A 160 11.97 2.22 -6.39
C TYR A 160 12.28 3.71 -6.22
N LYS A 161 11.72 4.56 -7.11
CA LYS A 161 12.00 6.01 -7.17
C LYS A 161 10.77 6.87 -6.87
N GLY A 162 9.57 6.28 -6.82
CA GLY A 162 8.33 6.99 -6.52
C GLY A 162 8.20 7.34 -5.04
N LEU A 163 7.07 7.92 -4.66
CA LEU A 163 6.79 8.30 -3.28
C LEU A 163 6.46 7.08 -2.40
N ILE A 164 6.83 7.15 -1.13
CA ILE A 164 6.52 6.14 -0.12
C ILE A 164 5.61 6.75 0.94
N LEU A 165 4.44 6.13 1.14
CA LEU A 165 3.46 6.50 2.15
C LEU A 165 3.45 5.51 3.31
N SER A 166 3.17 5.98 4.53
CA SER A 166 2.64 5.09 5.58
C SER A 166 1.20 4.67 5.24
N ASP A 167 0.70 3.57 5.79
CA ASP A 167 -0.74 3.39 5.99
C ASP A 167 -1.22 4.35 7.10
N ASP A 168 -2.52 4.37 7.39
CA ASP A 168 -3.12 5.26 8.38
C ASP A 168 -2.51 5.06 9.78
N LEU A 169 -1.77 6.06 10.27
CA LEU A 169 -1.11 6.04 11.56
C LEU A 169 -2.08 6.05 12.76
N SER A 170 -3.37 6.29 12.54
CA SER A 170 -4.40 6.16 13.57
C SER A 170 -4.83 4.71 13.83
N MET A 171 -4.45 3.75 12.95
CA MET A 171 -4.73 2.33 13.12
C MET A 171 -3.96 1.74 14.31
N LEU A 172 -4.56 0.76 15.01
CA LEU A 172 -3.92 0.07 16.14
C LEU A 172 -2.68 -0.73 15.72
N GLY A 173 -2.65 -1.28 14.51
CA GLY A 173 -1.49 -1.95 13.94
C GLY A 173 -0.23 -1.08 13.84
N SER A 174 -0.35 0.25 13.89
CA SER A 174 0.79 1.16 13.98
C SER A 174 1.40 1.27 15.39
N GLY A 175 0.85 0.55 16.39
CA GLY A 175 1.33 0.53 17.77
C GLY A 175 0.75 1.64 18.65
N ASN A 176 1.23 1.73 19.90
CA ASN A 176 0.66 2.58 20.96
C ASN A 176 1.42 3.90 21.16
N GLU A 177 2.39 4.22 20.33
CA GLU A 177 3.12 5.48 20.40
C GLU A 177 2.19 6.68 20.14
N SER A 178 2.57 7.86 20.63
CA SER A 178 1.85 9.09 20.31
C SER A 178 1.88 9.35 18.80
N LEU A 179 0.85 9.99 18.25
CA LEU A 179 0.78 10.30 16.83
C LEU A 179 2.01 11.07 16.34
N ILE A 180 2.48 12.04 17.11
CA ILE A 180 3.71 12.81 16.81
C ILE A 180 4.92 11.88 16.68
N ASN A 181 5.07 10.91 17.60
CA ASN A 181 6.18 9.95 17.53
C ASN A 181 6.04 9.02 16.32
N LYS A 182 4.83 8.52 15.99
CA LYS A 182 4.58 7.70 14.80
C LYS A 182 4.95 8.44 13.51
N VAL A 183 4.58 9.72 13.42
CA VAL A 183 4.94 10.58 12.26
C VAL A 183 6.45 10.71 12.15
N LYS A 184 7.14 11.03 13.25
CA LYS A 184 8.60 11.10 13.25
C LYS A 184 9.24 9.78 12.84
N MET A 185 8.80 8.66 13.42
CA MET A 185 9.33 7.34 13.09
C MET A 185 9.17 7.00 11.62
N SER A 186 8.02 7.37 11.01
CA SER A 186 7.78 7.15 9.57
C SER A 186 8.72 7.99 8.70
N LEU A 187 8.82 9.28 8.99
CA LEU A 187 9.67 10.20 8.22
C LEU A 187 11.16 9.86 8.40
N ASP A 188 11.61 9.56 9.61
CA ASP A 188 12.98 9.15 9.91
C ASP A 188 13.35 7.82 9.23
N ALA A 189 12.39 6.91 9.06
CA ALA A 189 12.59 5.66 8.31
C ALA A 189 12.67 5.87 6.80
N GLY A 190 12.22 7.02 6.27
CA GLY A 190 12.31 7.37 4.87
C GLY A 190 10.98 7.37 4.11
N CYS A 191 9.83 7.37 4.81
CA CYS A 191 8.55 7.71 4.18
C CYS A 191 8.58 9.16 3.72
N ASP A 192 8.07 9.42 2.51
CA ASP A 192 7.95 10.78 1.98
C ASP A 192 6.71 11.49 2.51
N MET A 193 5.66 10.72 2.87
CA MET A 193 4.39 11.24 3.38
C MET A 193 3.80 10.25 4.39
N VAL A 194 2.90 10.76 5.24
CA VAL A 194 2.14 9.97 6.21
C VAL A 194 0.64 10.19 6.06
N ILE A 195 -0.15 9.18 6.40
CA ILE A 195 -1.61 9.25 6.39
C ILE A 195 -2.12 9.21 7.82
N ILE A 196 -3.07 10.10 8.13
CA ILE A 196 -3.79 10.13 9.40
C ILE A 196 -5.26 10.30 9.08
N CYS A 197 -6.04 9.25 9.33
CA CYS A 197 -7.50 9.27 9.17
C CYS A 197 -8.16 9.35 10.55
N ASN A 198 -9.41 9.76 10.60
CA ASN A 198 -10.32 9.63 11.75
C ASN A 198 -9.83 10.19 13.13
N ASP A 199 -8.66 10.83 13.21
CA ASP A 199 -8.12 11.48 14.41
C ASP A 199 -7.90 12.99 14.19
N ARG A 200 -9.00 13.75 14.17
CA ARG A 200 -8.95 15.20 14.00
C ARG A 200 -8.21 15.93 15.14
N SER A 201 -8.28 15.39 16.36
CA SER A 201 -7.60 15.99 17.52
C SER A 201 -6.09 15.82 17.40
N GLY A 202 -5.63 14.61 17.09
CA GLY A 202 -4.21 14.32 16.89
C GLY A 202 -3.61 15.11 15.71
N VAL A 203 -4.36 15.27 14.61
CA VAL A 203 -3.92 16.12 13.49
C VAL A 203 -3.72 17.56 13.91
N LYS A 204 -4.60 18.15 14.74
CA LYS A 204 -4.43 19.51 15.25
C LYS A 204 -3.18 19.63 16.14
N GLU A 205 -2.99 18.67 17.07
CA GLU A 205 -1.79 18.65 17.93
C GLU A 205 -0.52 18.51 17.09
N LEU A 206 -0.54 17.70 16.05
CA LEU A 206 0.59 17.54 15.15
C LEU A 206 0.92 18.84 14.41
N ILE A 207 -0.08 19.53 13.86
CA ILE A 207 0.11 20.82 13.20
C ILE A 207 0.71 21.85 14.17
N GLU A 208 0.14 21.99 15.38
CA GLU A 208 0.67 22.88 16.40
C GLU A 208 2.10 22.53 16.84
N TYR A 209 2.45 21.24 16.79
CA TYR A 209 3.81 20.78 17.07
C TYR A 209 4.77 21.19 15.94
N LEU A 210 4.39 20.96 14.68
CA LEU A 210 5.22 21.31 13.51
C LEU A 210 5.45 22.81 13.41
N ASP A 211 4.42 23.64 13.62
CA ASP A 211 4.52 25.11 13.63
C ASP A 211 5.50 25.67 14.69
N LYS A 212 5.79 24.91 15.74
CA LYS A 212 6.74 25.32 16.81
C LYS A 212 8.16 24.81 16.60
N THR A 213 8.36 23.89 15.64
CA THR A 213 9.65 23.23 15.39
C THR A 213 10.35 23.72 14.12
N ASP A 214 9.65 24.50 13.28
CA ASP A 214 10.19 25.29 12.16
C ASP A 214 10.70 26.66 12.69
#